data_b959995694c50314d5c3bc8120820d61
#
_entry.id   b959995694c50314d5c3bc8120820d61
#
_cell.length_a   1.000
_cell.length_b   1.000
_cell.length_c   1.000
_cell.angle_alpha   90.00
_cell.angle_beta   90.00
_cell.angle_gamma   90.00
#
_symmetry.space_group_name_H-M   'P 1'
#
loop_
_entity.id
_entity.type
_entity.pdbx_description
1 polymer ?
#
loop_
_entity_poly.entity_id
_entity_poly.type
_entity_poly.pdbx_seq_one_letter_code
_entity_poly.pdbx_strand_id
1 'polypeptide(L)'
;RETAQGVTESYEVERDVLLDMLFHEVKENVEVIFNDSISSLEQSAEEVTVTFTSGKRRSFSLLLGCDGTHSVVRKICFGEESSFSLFMQNYFGLSIVDKLLIAEDTGQMFNVPGKTVMLNAYNNKTDIAFCFFSEEEIAYDQRDLNQQMDMIRQHFEREGWRISELLEEMARCNNFYFDKLCQIRMDSWSKGRVALVGDAAYCPSPAAGMGGSMAILGAAALADALRKYPNDFKLAFQEYDRSFRPITEQIQANAIEFGMELVMPRTEEAIQRRNAQFGTVER
;
A
#
# COMPACT_ATOMS: atom_id res chain seq x y z
N ARG A 1 40.19 16.17 -1.69
CA ARG A 1 38.99 16.20 -2.59
C ARG A 1 38.61 14.75 -2.82
N GLU A 2 37.83 14.15 -1.93
CA GLU A 2 37.18 12.85 -2.15
C GLU A 2 35.83 13.13 -2.80
N THR A 3 35.66 12.65 -4.01
CA THR A 3 34.38 12.59 -4.73
C THR A 3 33.52 11.55 -4.04
N ALA A 4 32.31 11.92 -3.62
CA ALA A 4 31.30 11.00 -3.13
C ALA A 4 30.98 9.96 -4.21
N GLN A 5 31.54 8.78 -4.07
CA GLN A 5 31.12 7.58 -4.81
C GLN A 5 29.97 6.94 -4.05
N GLY A 6 28.86 6.73 -4.73
CA GLY A 6 27.78 5.88 -4.27
C GLY A 6 26.37 6.49 -4.29
N VAL A 7 26.04 7.28 -5.32
CA VAL A 7 24.63 7.40 -5.70
C VAL A 7 24.33 6.16 -6.54
N THR A 8 23.77 5.14 -5.93
CA THR A 8 23.06 4.09 -6.66
C THR A 8 21.93 4.83 -7.38
N GLU A 9 21.95 4.85 -8.71
CA GLU A 9 20.83 5.32 -9.51
C GLU A 9 19.60 4.50 -9.07
N SER A 10 18.71 5.13 -8.31
CA SER A 10 17.43 4.53 -7.99
C SER A 10 16.50 4.79 -9.16
N TYR A 11 16.14 3.75 -9.87
CA TYR A 11 15.12 3.86 -10.92
C TYR A 11 13.74 3.84 -10.26
N GLU A 12 13.01 4.91 -10.39
CA GLU A 12 11.60 4.97 -10.00
C GLU A 12 10.76 4.59 -11.22
N VAL A 13 9.92 3.55 -11.07
CA VAL A 13 9.04 3.06 -12.13
C VAL A 13 7.61 3.38 -11.75
N GLU A 14 6.86 4.05 -12.64
CA GLU A 14 5.44 4.30 -12.43
C GLU A 14 4.69 2.96 -12.23
N ARG A 15 3.74 2.97 -11.30
CA ARG A 15 3.03 1.75 -10.89
C ARG A 15 2.26 1.09 -12.04
N ASP A 16 1.61 1.88 -12.89
CA ASP A 16 0.88 1.41 -14.07
C ASP A 16 1.81 0.80 -15.11
N VAL A 17 2.97 1.41 -15.37
CA VAL A 17 4.01 0.86 -16.25
C VAL A 17 4.50 -0.51 -15.74
N LEU A 18 4.78 -0.63 -14.44
CA LEU A 18 5.18 -1.90 -13.84
C LEU A 18 4.08 -2.95 -13.96
N LEU A 19 2.83 -2.59 -13.73
CA LEU A 19 1.69 -3.51 -13.85
C LEU A 19 1.49 -3.96 -15.30
N ASP A 20 1.63 -3.08 -16.28
CA ASP A 20 1.54 -3.42 -17.69
C ASP A 20 2.67 -4.37 -18.11
N MET A 21 3.89 -4.14 -17.65
CA MET A 21 5.01 -5.06 -17.89
C MET A 21 4.73 -6.46 -17.34
N LEU A 22 4.30 -6.56 -16.07
CA LEU A 22 3.98 -7.83 -15.43
C LEU A 22 2.80 -8.53 -16.12
N PHE A 23 1.77 -7.79 -16.50
CA PHE A 23 0.61 -8.32 -17.20
C PHE A 23 0.99 -8.87 -18.58
N HIS A 24 1.86 -8.18 -19.33
CA HIS A 24 2.35 -8.64 -20.62
C HIS A 24 3.06 -9.99 -20.55
N GLU A 25 3.82 -10.26 -19.50
CA GLU A 25 4.53 -11.52 -19.31
C GLU A 25 3.59 -12.71 -19.04
N VAL A 26 2.42 -12.47 -18.45
CA VAL A 26 1.54 -13.57 -18.01
C VAL A 26 0.29 -13.76 -18.88
N LYS A 27 -0.17 -12.75 -19.62
CA LYS A 27 -1.47 -12.72 -20.30
C LYS A 27 -1.75 -13.89 -21.25
N GLU A 28 -0.71 -14.47 -21.87
CA GLU A 28 -0.85 -15.59 -22.80
C GLU A 28 -0.95 -16.95 -22.07
N ASN A 29 -0.56 -17.01 -20.78
CA ASN A 29 -0.49 -18.23 -19.99
C ASN A 29 -1.49 -18.28 -18.83
N VAL A 30 -2.19 -17.18 -18.59
CA VAL A 30 -3.11 -17.03 -17.45
C VAL A 30 -4.46 -16.53 -17.94
N GLU A 31 -5.54 -17.19 -17.54
CA GLU A 31 -6.89 -16.68 -17.75
C GLU A 31 -7.15 -15.51 -16.78
N VAL A 32 -7.43 -14.33 -17.32
CA VAL A 32 -7.74 -13.13 -16.52
C VAL A 32 -9.22 -12.81 -16.64
N ILE A 33 -9.90 -12.69 -15.50
CA ILE A 33 -11.31 -12.34 -15.41
C ILE A 33 -11.41 -10.97 -14.74
N PHE A 34 -11.84 -9.98 -15.53
CA PHE A 34 -12.08 -8.62 -15.04
C PHE A 34 -13.50 -8.42 -14.53
N ASN A 35 -13.71 -7.41 -13.69
CA ASN A 35 -15.01 -7.00 -13.15
C ASN A 35 -15.76 -8.11 -12.39
N ASP A 36 -15.00 -9.01 -11.74
CA ASP A 36 -15.53 -10.03 -10.86
C ASP A 36 -14.73 -10.13 -9.57
N SER A 37 -15.30 -10.68 -8.52
CA SER A 37 -14.66 -10.84 -7.23
C SER A 37 -15.14 -12.11 -6.55
N ILE A 38 -14.43 -12.57 -5.53
CA ILE A 38 -14.83 -13.71 -4.72
C ILE A 38 -15.91 -13.27 -3.73
N SER A 39 -17.06 -13.97 -3.72
CA SER A 39 -18.13 -13.75 -2.74
C SER A 39 -18.12 -14.78 -1.61
N SER A 40 -17.72 -16.02 -1.91
CA SER A 40 -17.55 -17.08 -0.93
C SER A 40 -16.58 -18.14 -1.41
N LEU A 41 -16.05 -18.93 -0.48
CA LEU A 41 -15.21 -20.09 -0.80
C LEU A 41 -15.45 -21.23 0.20
N GLU A 42 -15.28 -22.45 -0.29
CA GLU A 42 -15.35 -23.69 0.46
C GLU A 42 -14.08 -24.50 0.19
N GLN A 43 -13.51 -25.14 1.21
CA GLN A 43 -12.31 -25.96 1.05
C GLN A 43 -12.63 -27.42 1.39
N SER A 44 -12.09 -28.33 0.59
CA SER A 44 -12.01 -29.76 0.86
C SER A 44 -10.54 -30.22 1.02
N ALA A 45 -10.33 -31.51 1.18
CA ALA A 45 -8.97 -32.08 1.16
C ALA A 45 -8.32 -31.95 -0.21
N GLU A 46 -9.11 -31.91 -1.30
CA GLU A 46 -8.66 -31.98 -2.68
C GLU A 46 -8.63 -30.61 -3.38
N GLU A 47 -9.58 -29.71 -3.06
CA GLU A 47 -9.77 -28.47 -3.81
C GLU A 47 -10.33 -27.31 -2.98
N VAL A 48 -10.26 -26.11 -3.56
CA VAL A 48 -10.98 -24.91 -3.11
C VAL A 48 -12.04 -24.59 -4.14
N THR A 49 -13.31 -24.59 -3.76
CA THR A 49 -14.41 -24.12 -4.61
C THR A 49 -14.72 -22.67 -4.31
N VAL A 50 -14.65 -21.84 -5.33
CA VAL A 50 -14.89 -20.39 -5.25
C VAL A 50 -16.21 -20.04 -5.91
N THR A 51 -17.02 -19.23 -5.25
CA THR A 51 -18.19 -18.56 -5.84
C THR A 51 -17.84 -17.09 -6.06
N PHE A 52 -18.03 -16.63 -7.28
CA PHE A 52 -17.78 -15.24 -7.66
C PHE A 52 -19.04 -14.38 -7.47
N THR A 53 -18.88 -13.06 -7.45
CA THR A 53 -20.00 -12.09 -7.37
C THR A 53 -20.93 -12.18 -8.57
N SER A 54 -20.43 -12.62 -9.71
CA SER A 54 -21.23 -12.95 -10.91
C SER A 54 -22.11 -14.20 -10.75
N GLY A 55 -22.00 -14.93 -9.64
CA GLY A 55 -22.68 -16.21 -9.38
C GLY A 55 -22.00 -17.43 -10.01
N LYS A 56 -20.92 -17.27 -10.77
CA LYS A 56 -20.14 -18.39 -11.29
C LYS A 56 -19.45 -19.15 -10.17
N ARG A 57 -19.31 -20.47 -10.32
CA ARG A 57 -18.54 -21.33 -9.39
C ARG A 57 -17.42 -22.02 -10.16
N ARG A 58 -16.24 -22.08 -9.53
CA ARG A 58 -15.06 -22.79 -10.07
C ARG A 58 -14.27 -23.43 -8.94
N SER A 59 -13.66 -24.58 -9.23
CA SER A 59 -12.77 -25.30 -8.31
C SER A 59 -11.31 -25.14 -8.74
N PHE A 60 -10.43 -25.01 -7.75
CA PHE A 60 -8.99 -24.84 -7.94
C PHE A 60 -8.22 -25.72 -6.95
N SER A 61 -7.02 -26.11 -7.33
CA SER A 61 -6.13 -26.85 -6.42
C SER A 61 -5.66 -26.00 -5.25
N LEU A 62 -5.36 -24.72 -5.48
CA LEU A 62 -4.93 -23.72 -4.50
C LEU A 62 -5.58 -22.38 -4.83
N LEU A 63 -5.73 -21.54 -3.81
CA LEU A 63 -6.15 -20.13 -3.94
C LEU A 63 -5.10 -19.22 -3.31
N LEU A 64 -4.66 -18.21 -4.04
CA LEU A 64 -3.75 -17.18 -3.55
C LEU A 64 -4.50 -15.85 -3.48
N GLY A 65 -4.68 -15.32 -2.27
CA GLY A 65 -5.28 -14.01 -2.02
C GLY A 65 -4.21 -12.91 -2.17
N CYS A 66 -4.29 -12.14 -3.26
CA CYS A 66 -3.41 -11.01 -3.56
C CYS A 66 -4.22 -9.72 -3.67
N ASP A 67 -5.31 -9.63 -2.92
CA ASP A 67 -6.39 -8.67 -3.06
C ASP A 67 -6.27 -7.45 -2.10
N GLY A 68 -5.03 -7.18 -1.64
CA GLY A 68 -4.65 -5.93 -0.99
C GLY A 68 -5.04 -5.83 0.49
N THR A 69 -4.89 -4.62 1.03
CA THR A 69 -5.07 -4.32 2.46
C THR A 69 -6.46 -4.70 2.97
N HIS A 70 -7.50 -4.53 2.15
CA HIS A 70 -8.90 -4.88 2.48
C HIS A 70 -9.32 -6.25 1.92
N SER A 71 -8.42 -7.21 1.97
CA SER A 71 -8.59 -8.55 1.37
C SER A 71 -9.89 -9.25 1.75
N VAL A 72 -10.70 -9.54 0.73
CA VAL A 72 -11.91 -10.36 0.85
C VAL A 72 -11.54 -11.81 1.15
N VAL A 73 -10.47 -12.32 0.55
CA VAL A 73 -9.97 -13.68 0.82
C VAL A 73 -9.55 -13.82 2.27
N ARG A 74 -8.83 -12.82 2.84
CA ARG A 74 -8.49 -12.79 4.27
C ARG A 74 -9.74 -12.81 5.11
N LYS A 75 -10.73 -11.95 4.83
CA LYS A 75 -11.99 -11.87 5.57
C LYS A 75 -12.71 -13.20 5.59
N ILE A 76 -12.86 -13.86 4.46
CA ILE A 76 -13.59 -15.13 4.36
C ILE A 76 -12.85 -16.27 5.08
N CYS A 77 -11.51 -16.35 4.93
CA CYS A 77 -10.75 -17.48 5.45
C CYS A 77 -10.30 -17.33 6.89
N PHE A 78 -9.93 -16.11 7.29
CA PHE A 78 -9.22 -15.86 8.54
C PHE A 78 -10.06 -15.04 9.54
N GLY A 79 -10.99 -14.22 9.06
CA GLY A 79 -11.85 -13.39 9.89
C GLY A 79 -11.80 -11.90 9.55
N GLU A 80 -12.46 -11.08 10.38
CA GLU A 80 -12.62 -9.65 10.14
C GLU A 80 -11.28 -8.91 10.14
N GLU A 81 -11.17 -7.88 9.29
CA GLU A 81 -9.96 -7.07 9.12
C GLU A 81 -9.45 -6.48 10.44
N SER A 82 -10.36 -6.04 11.31
CA SER A 82 -10.02 -5.46 12.62
C SER A 82 -9.19 -6.36 13.52
N SER A 83 -9.21 -7.68 13.28
CA SER A 83 -8.39 -8.65 14.01
C SER A 83 -6.93 -8.66 13.57
N PHE A 84 -6.61 -8.07 12.41
CA PHE A 84 -5.30 -8.12 11.78
C PHE A 84 -4.72 -6.74 11.46
N SER A 85 -5.57 -5.71 11.40
CA SER A 85 -5.20 -4.35 11.06
C SER A 85 -4.71 -3.59 12.29
N LEU A 86 -3.46 -3.14 12.25
CA LEU A 86 -2.89 -2.20 13.21
C LEU A 86 -2.99 -0.79 12.63
N PHE A 87 -3.93 0.01 13.11
CA PHE A 87 -4.08 1.41 12.73
C PHE A 87 -2.87 2.24 13.18
N MET A 88 -2.27 3.01 12.28
CA MET A 88 -1.11 3.85 12.55
C MET A 88 -1.48 5.30 12.84
N GLN A 89 -2.71 5.55 13.26
CA GLN A 89 -3.23 6.86 13.66
C GLN A 89 -3.12 7.96 12.60
N ASN A 90 -3.12 7.58 11.32
CA ASN A 90 -3.03 8.52 10.22
C ASN A 90 -3.91 8.10 9.04
N TYR A 91 -4.35 9.09 8.28
CA TYR A 91 -5.05 8.96 7.02
C TYR A 91 -4.22 9.55 5.89
N PHE A 92 -4.35 8.99 4.71
CA PHE A 92 -3.60 9.38 3.53
C PHE A 92 -4.54 9.52 2.34
N GLY A 93 -4.53 10.69 1.69
CA GLY A 93 -5.22 10.93 0.43
C GLY A 93 -4.21 11.28 -0.65
N LEU A 94 -4.35 10.72 -1.85
CA LEU A 94 -3.47 10.92 -2.99
C LEU A 94 -4.28 11.27 -4.23
N SER A 95 -3.85 12.28 -4.94
CA SER A 95 -4.33 12.61 -6.30
C SER A 95 -3.14 12.80 -7.22
N ILE A 96 -3.26 12.35 -8.46
CA ILE A 96 -2.24 12.57 -9.50
C ILE A 96 -2.86 13.52 -10.54
N VAL A 97 -2.23 14.67 -10.74
CA VAL A 97 -2.68 15.66 -11.73
C VAL A 97 -1.74 15.69 -12.94
N ASP A 98 -2.31 15.76 -14.15
CA ASP A 98 -1.58 15.75 -15.42
C ASP A 98 -1.01 17.15 -15.73
N LYS A 99 -0.27 17.72 -14.78
CA LYS A 99 0.46 18.98 -14.91
C LYS A 99 1.53 19.14 -13.84
N LEU A 100 2.52 19.94 -14.09
CA LEU A 100 3.55 20.32 -13.12
C LEU A 100 3.04 21.45 -12.23
N LEU A 101 2.93 21.19 -10.92
CA LEU A 101 2.63 22.19 -9.89
C LEU A 101 3.90 22.73 -9.22
N ILE A 102 5.00 22.02 -9.37
CA ILE A 102 6.37 22.36 -8.93
C ILE A 102 7.34 22.01 -10.04
N ALA A 103 8.62 22.31 -9.87
CA ALA A 103 9.64 21.97 -10.88
C ALA A 103 9.67 20.42 -11.07
N GLU A 104 9.85 19.99 -12.32
CA GLU A 104 9.97 18.58 -12.67
C GLU A 104 11.16 17.94 -11.94
N ASP A 105 11.03 16.65 -11.61
CA ASP A 105 12.01 15.88 -10.85
C ASP A 105 12.33 16.47 -9.45
N THR A 106 11.34 17.15 -8.85
CA THR A 106 11.46 17.67 -7.49
C THR A 106 10.31 17.25 -6.59
N GLY A 107 10.57 17.26 -5.29
CA GLY A 107 9.56 17.06 -4.24
C GLY A 107 9.46 18.29 -3.35
N GLN A 108 8.25 18.63 -2.90
CA GLN A 108 8.02 19.65 -1.89
C GLN A 108 7.16 19.08 -0.77
N MET A 109 7.42 19.52 0.44
CA MET A 109 6.64 19.09 1.60
C MET A 109 6.29 20.29 2.48
N PHE A 110 5.02 20.38 2.83
CA PHE A 110 4.48 21.32 3.82
C PHE A 110 4.04 20.54 5.05
N ASN A 111 4.42 21.00 6.24
CA ASN A 111 4.03 20.39 7.50
C ASN A 111 3.59 21.42 8.52
N VAL A 112 2.55 21.07 9.23
CA VAL A 112 2.23 21.57 10.57
C VAL A 112 2.08 20.35 11.49
N PRO A 113 2.13 20.49 12.82
CA PRO A 113 2.01 19.34 13.71
C PRO A 113 0.80 18.46 13.41
N GLY A 114 1.06 17.17 13.09
CA GLY A 114 0.03 16.20 12.75
C GLY A 114 -0.62 16.34 11.37
N LYS A 115 -0.06 17.16 10.48
CA LYS A 115 -0.54 17.29 9.09
C LYS A 115 0.63 17.46 8.14
N THR A 116 0.55 16.78 7.01
CA THR A 116 1.57 16.86 5.95
C THR A 116 0.88 16.96 4.60
N VAL A 117 1.43 17.81 3.72
CA VAL A 117 1.15 17.77 2.29
C VAL A 117 2.46 17.56 1.56
N MET A 118 2.48 16.59 0.66
CA MET A 118 3.63 16.28 -0.19
C MET A 118 3.25 16.47 -1.65
N LEU A 119 4.15 17.09 -2.39
CA LEU A 119 4.10 17.16 -3.85
C LEU A 119 5.31 16.42 -4.40
N ASN A 120 5.11 15.61 -5.42
CA ASN A 120 6.18 14.98 -6.18
C ASN A 120 5.90 15.15 -7.67
N ALA A 121 6.81 15.80 -8.41
CA ALA A 121 6.63 16.13 -9.82
C ALA A 121 7.56 15.30 -10.69
N TYR A 122 6.99 14.61 -11.68
CA TYR A 122 7.69 13.74 -12.62
C TYR A 122 6.83 13.55 -13.89
N ASN A 123 7.48 13.33 -15.04
CA ASN A 123 6.81 12.98 -16.30
C ASN A 123 5.60 13.88 -16.64
N ASN A 124 5.74 15.20 -16.46
CA ASN A 124 4.66 16.20 -16.63
C ASN A 124 3.44 15.99 -15.71
N LYS A 125 3.56 15.23 -14.62
CA LYS A 125 2.55 14.99 -13.61
C LYS A 125 2.98 15.54 -12.25
N THR A 126 2.03 15.69 -11.35
CA THR A 126 2.33 15.96 -9.94
C THR A 126 1.43 15.11 -9.07
N ASP A 127 2.02 14.35 -8.16
CA ASP A 127 1.32 13.72 -7.05
C ASP A 127 1.04 14.75 -5.97
N ILE A 128 -0.19 14.78 -5.48
CA ILE A 128 -0.62 15.60 -4.34
C ILE A 128 -1.05 14.64 -3.24
N ALA A 129 -0.25 14.51 -2.21
CA ALA A 129 -0.55 13.65 -1.07
C ALA A 129 -0.87 14.49 0.17
N PHE A 130 -2.05 14.25 0.75
CA PHE A 130 -2.47 14.81 2.04
C PHE A 130 -2.41 13.72 3.10
N CYS A 131 -1.80 13.99 4.23
CA CYS A 131 -1.73 13.07 5.34
C CYS A 131 -2.06 13.79 6.65
N PHE A 132 -2.97 13.25 7.46
CA PHE A 132 -3.34 13.83 8.74
C PHE A 132 -3.43 12.79 9.86
N PHE A 133 -3.11 13.25 11.06
CA PHE A 133 -3.19 12.45 12.28
C PHE A 133 -4.63 12.39 12.81
N SER A 134 -5.04 11.21 13.27
CA SER A 134 -6.25 10.99 14.07
C SER A 134 -5.96 9.99 15.18
N GLU A 135 -6.30 10.31 16.41
CA GLU A 135 -6.08 9.44 17.55
C GLU A 135 -6.89 8.14 17.43
N GLU A 136 -8.12 8.25 16.93
CA GLU A 136 -9.04 7.13 16.74
C GLU A 136 -9.36 6.92 15.28
N GLU A 137 -9.76 5.69 14.93
CA GLU A 137 -10.26 5.39 13.59
C GLU A 137 -11.57 6.14 13.32
N ILE A 138 -11.61 6.87 12.22
CA ILE A 138 -12.79 7.58 11.73
C ILE A 138 -13.55 6.62 10.81
N ALA A 139 -14.83 6.41 11.08
CA ALA A 139 -15.67 5.62 10.19
C ALA A 139 -15.98 6.40 8.90
N TYR A 140 -15.71 5.79 7.74
CA TYR A 140 -16.04 6.34 6.42
C TYR A 140 -16.42 5.22 5.46
N ASP A 141 -17.15 5.56 4.40
CA ASP A 141 -17.44 4.64 3.30
C ASP A 141 -16.26 4.64 2.31
N GLN A 142 -15.64 3.47 2.12
CA GLN A 142 -14.52 3.28 1.17
C GLN A 142 -14.92 3.52 -0.29
N ARG A 143 -16.21 3.62 -0.62
CA ARG A 143 -16.73 3.87 -1.96
C ARG A 143 -17.22 5.30 -2.15
N ASP A 144 -17.36 6.08 -1.09
CA ASP A 144 -17.81 7.47 -1.15
C ASP A 144 -16.62 8.43 -1.23
N LEU A 145 -16.18 8.68 -2.46
CA LEU A 145 -15.08 9.61 -2.74
C LEU A 145 -15.36 11.03 -2.24
N ASN A 146 -16.63 11.49 -2.25
CA ASN A 146 -16.97 12.82 -1.76
C ASN A 146 -16.77 12.93 -0.27
N GLN A 147 -17.23 11.93 0.50
CA GLN A 147 -16.97 11.86 1.94
C GLN A 147 -15.47 11.89 2.24
N GLN A 148 -14.67 11.13 1.52
CA GLN A 148 -13.22 11.05 1.69
C GLN A 148 -12.53 12.39 1.38
N MET A 149 -12.92 13.05 0.28
CA MET A 149 -12.41 14.39 -0.07
C MET A 149 -12.81 15.45 0.97
N ASP A 150 -14.03 15.37 1.50
CA ASP A 150 -14.50 16.27 2.55
C ASP A 150 -13.72 16.07 3.85
N MET A 151 -13.32 14.84 4.18
CA MET A 151 -12.45 14.58 5.33
C MET A 151 -11.09 15.30 5.17
N ILE A 152 -10.47 15.21 4.00
CA ILE A 152 -9.23 15.96 3.71
C ILE A 152 -9.48 17.47 3.84
N ARG A 153 -10.54 17.98 3.21
CA ARG A 153 -10.88 19.41 3.23
C ARG A 153 -11.05 19.92 4.66
N GLN A 154 -11.81 19.24 5.51
CA GLN A 154 -12.05 19.62 6.91
C GLN A 154 -10.76 19.74 7.73
N HIS A 155 -9.78 18.87 7.46
CA HIS A 155 -8.51 18.90 8.16
C HIS A 155 -7.56 20.00 7.66
N PHE A 156 -7.63 20.37 6.37
CA PHE A 156 -6.63 21.22 5.74
C PHE A 156 -7.11 22.63 5.35
N GLU A 157 -8.41 22.90 5.17
CA GLU A 157 -8.94 24.16 4.62
C GLU A 157 -8.50 25.45 5.35
N ARG A 158 -8.08 25.32 6.62
CA ARG A 158 -7.63 26.45 7.45
C ARG A 158 -6.12 26.63 7.47
N GLU A 159 -5.39 25.72 6.82
CA GLU A 159 -3.94 25.80 6.77
C GLU A 159 -3.49 26.78 5.69
N GLY A 160 -2.30 27.34 5.90
CA GLY A 160 -1.68 28.27 4.95
C GLY A 160 -1.08 27.60 3.71
N TRP A 161 0.04 28.13 3.24
CA TRP A 161 0.78 27.69 2.04
C TRP A 161 -0.14 27.68 0.80
N ARG A 162 -0.08 26.65 -0.03
CA ARG A 162 -0.87 26.47 -1.26
C ARG A 162 -2.12 25.60 -1.05
N ILE A 163 -2.55 25.39 0.18
CA ILE A 163 -3.58 24.38 0.52
C ILE A 163 -4.87 24.58 -0.28
N SER A 164 -5.39 25.81 -0.39
CA SER A 164 -6.63 26.06 -1.14
C SER A 164 -6.53 25.64 -2.60
N GLU A 165 -5.40 25.95 -3.26
CA GLU A 165 -5.11 25.53 -4.64
C GLU A 165 -5.08 24.00 -4.75
N LEU A 166 -4.37 23.33 -3.85
CA LEU A 166 -4.19 21.88 -3.88
C LEU A 166 -5.49 21.11 -3.61
N LEU A 167 -6.35 21.63 -2.73
CA LEU A 167 -7.68 21.08 -2.48
C LEU A 167 -8.60 21.24 -3.72
N GLU A 168 -8.47 22.33 -4.47
CA GLU A 168 -9.19 22.49 -5.73
C GLU A 168 -8.70 21.52 -6.81
N GLU A 169 -7.39 21.30 -6.91
CA GLU A 169 -6.82 20.31 -7.83
C GLU A 169 -7.29 18.90 -7.48
N MET A 170 -7.24 18.50 -6.21
CA MET A 170 -7.76 17.24 -5.73
C MET A 170 -9.23 17.05 -6.11
N ALA A 171 -10.06 18.07 -5.93
CA ALA A 171 -11.51 18.00 -6.23
C ALA A 171 -11.82 17.86 -7.72
N ARG A 172 -10.90 18.26 -8.61
CA ARG A 172 -11.03 18.10 -10.08
C ARG A 172 -10.46 16.79 -10.60
N CYS A 173 -9.76 16.06 -9.74
CA CYS A 173 -9.03 14.86 -10.13
C CYS A 173 -9.95 13.64 -10.20
N ASN A 174 -9.75 12.79 -11.21
CA ASN A 174 -10.54 11.56 -11.41
C ASN A 174 -9.88 10.32 -10.80
N ASN A 175 -8.66 10.45 -10.27
CA ASN A 175 -7.85 9.34 -9.75
C ASN A 175 -7.53 9.52 -8.26
N PHE A 176 -8.47 10.01 -7.47
CA PHE A 176 -8.31 10.18 -6.03
C PHE A 176 -8.31 8.82 -5.31
N TYR A 177 -7.34 8.63 -4.44
CA TYR A 177 -7.24 7.51 -3.51
C TYR A 177 -7.23 8.03 -2.07
N PHE A 178 -7.91 7.33 -1.18
CA PHE A 178 -7.92 7.64 0.24
C PHE A 178 -7.96 6.36 1.07
N ASP A 179 -7.15 6.31 2.12
CA ASP A 179 -7.20 5.22 3.10
C ASP A 179 -6.58 5.62 4.44
N LYS A 180 -6.84 4.81 5.46
CA LYS A 180 -6.09 4.84 6.72
C LYS A 180 -4.71 4.23 6.54
N LEU A 181 -3.70 4.77 7.19
CA LEU A 181 -2.41 4.09 7.28
C LEU A 181 -2.53 2.97 8.31
N CYS A 182 -2.33 1.74 7.86
CA CYS A 182 -2.36 0.57 8.72
C CYS A 182 -1.32 -0.47 8.29
N GLN A 183 -1.01 -1.37 9.19
CA GLN A 183 -0.26 -2.59 8.89
C GLN A 183 -1.19 -3.80 9.03
N ILE A 184 -0.98 -4.81 8.18
CA ILE A 184 -1.63 -6.11 8.36
C ILE A 184 -0.65 -7.04 9.04
N ARG A 185 -1.05 -7.58 10.20
CA ARG A 185 -0.25 -8.49 11.01
C ARG A 185 -1.04 -9.76 11.28
N MET A 186 -0.50 -10.90 10.90
CA MET A 186 -1.15 -12.19 10.98
C MET A 186 -0.17 -13.25 11.52
N ASP A 187 -0.66 -14.13 12.38
CA ASP A 187 0.12 -15.26 12.91
C ASP A 187 0.44 -16.30 11.83
N SER A 188 -0.40 -16.43 10.82
CA SER A 188 -0.18 -17.29 9.66
C SER A 188 -0.75 -16.65 8.38
N TRP A 189 -0.03 -16.80 7.29
CA TRP A 189 -0.47 -16.32 5.98
C TRP A 189 -1.17 -17.40 5.16
N SER A 190 -1.39 -18.59 5.73
CA SER A 190 -2.06 -19.68 5.03
C SER A 190 -3.03 -20.43 5.92
N LYS A 191 -4.10 -20.97 5.31
CA LYS A 191 -5.09 -21.82 5.95
C LYS A 191 -5.63 -22.85 4.97
N GLY A 192 -5.26 -24.12 5.16
CA GLY A 192 -5.62 -25.18 4.22
C GLY A 192 -4.98 -24.95 2.85
N ARG A 193 -5.80 -24.84 1.82
CA ARG A 193 -5.39 -24.62 0.42
C ARG A 193 -5.32 -23.15 0.00
N VAL A 194 -5.50 -22.23 0.94
CA VAL A 194 -5.46 -20.78 0.72
C VAL A 194 -4.20 -20.20 1.31
N ALA A 195 -3.48 -19.37 0.56
CA ALA A 195 -2.41 -18.53 1.05
C ALA A 195 -2.64 -17.06 0.66
N LEU A 196 -2.18 -16.14 1.48
CA LEU A 196 -2.22 -14.70 1.24
C LEU A 196 -0.82 -14.20 0.84
N VAL A 197 -0.77 -13.20 -0.04
CA VAL A 197 0.49 -12.59 -0.53
C VAL A 197 0.34 -11.06 -0.61
N GLY A 198 1.42 -10.36 -0.35
CA GLY A 198 1.45 -8.89 -0.39
C GLY A 198 0.63 -8.26 0.73
N ASP A 199 -0.02 -7.15 0.44
CA ASP A 199 -0.78 -6.38 1.45
C ASP A 199 -1.93 -7.18 2.07
N ALA A 200 -2.45 -8.20 1.40
CA ALA A 200 -3.44 -9.12 1.96
C ALA A 200 -2.92 -9.86 3.20
N ALA A 201 -1.63 -10.15 3.26
CA ALA A 201 -0.98 -10.93 4.32
C ALA A 201 -0.17 -10.07 5.31
N TYR A 202 0.57 -9.09 4.79
CA TYR A 202 1.61 -8.38 5.56
C TYR A 202 1.83 -6.94 5.11
N CYS A 203 0.77 -6.21 4.79
CA CYS A 203 0.86 -4.79 4.45
C CYS A 203 1.80 -4.05 5.41
N PRO A 204 2.87 -3.40 4.93
CA PRO A 204 3.81 -2.70 5.81
C PRO A 204 3.38 -1.28 6.14
N SER A 205 2.30 -0.79 5.54
CA SER A 205 1.86 0.60 5.42
C SER A 205 2.62 1.38 4.32
N PRO A 206 1.97 2.34 3.67
CA PRO A 206 2.63 3.31 2.79
C PRO A 206 3.83 4.02 3.42
N ALA A 207 3.83 4.22 4.75
CA ALA A 207 4.95 4.82 5.49
C ALA A 207 6.28 4.02 5.38
N ALA A 208 6.23 2.74 4.99
CA ALA A 208 7.43 1.95 4.72
C ALA A 208 8.07 2.28 3.37
N GLY A 209 7.32 2.82 2.40
CA GLY A 209 7.79 3.06 1.03
C GLY A 209 8.14 1.78 0.24
N MET A 210 7.77 0.59 0.73
CA MET A 210 8.24 -0.70 0.21
C MET A 210 7.12 -1.69 -0.16
N GLY A 211 5.84 -1.25 -0.21
CA GLY A 211 4.71 -2.16 -0.43
C GLY A 211 4.82 -2.99 -1.72
N GLY A 212 5.11 -2.35 -2.84
CA GLY A 212 5.29 -3.02 -4.14
C GLY A 212 6.45 -4.02 -4.14
N SER A 213 7.61 -3.62 -3.60
CA SER A 213 8.78 -4.49 -3.47
C SER A 213 8.48 -5.71 -2.61
N MET A 214 7.77 -5.54 -1.50
CA MET A 214 7.38 -6.64 -0.63
C MET A 214 6.39 -7.60 -1.30
N ALA A 215 5.46 -7.08 -2.08
CA ALA A 215 4.52 -7.92 -2.84
C ALA A 215 5.26 -8.82 -3.85
N ILE A 216 6.22 -8.24 -4.60
CA ILE A 216 7.05 -8.99 -5.58
C ILE A 216 7.93 -10.02 -4.88
N LEU A 217 8.67 -9.62 -3.83
CA LEU A 217 9.57 -10.52 -3.10
C LEU A 217 8.80 -11.64 -2.41
N GLY A 218 7.64 -11.35 -1.84
CA GLY A 218 6.78 -12.35 -1.23
C GLY A 218 6.19 -13.34 -2.23
N ALA A 219 5.78 -12.85 -3.41
CA ALA A 219 5.35 -13.72 -4.50
C ALA A 219 6.49 -14.64 -4.98
N ALA A 220 7.71 -14.11 -5.09
CA ALA A 220 8.89 -14.90 -5.43
C ALA A 220 9.20 -15.96 -4.35
N ALA A 221 9.15 -15.58 -3.07
CA ALA A 221 9.37 -16.52 -1.96
C ALA A 221 8.35 -17.66 -1.95
N LEU A 222 7.06 -17.36 -2.22
CA LEU A 222 6.02 -18.38 -2.35
C LEU A 222 6.26 -19.29 -3.56
N ALA A 223 6.63 -18.72 -4.72
CA ALA A 223 6.93 -19.48 -5.93
C ALA A 223 8.12 -20.42 -5.72
N ASP A 224 9.17 -19.96 -5.03
CA ASP A 224 10.35 -20.79 -4.70
C ASP A 224 9.98 -21.92 -3.73
N ALA A 225 9.13 -21.64 -2.75
CA ALA A 225 8.66 -22.64 -1.80
C ALA A 225 7.80 -23.72 -2.51
N LEU A 226 6.89 -23.31 -3.40
CA LEU A 226 6.07 -24.25 -4.21
C LEU A 226 6.95 -25.09 -5.16
N ARG A 227 8.02 -24.51 -5.72
CA ARG A 227 8.98 -25.21 -6.56
C ARG A 227 9.83 -26.22 -5.76
N LYS A 228 10.18 -25.87 -4.52
CA LYS A 228 10.92 -26.75 -3.58
C LYS A 228 10.08 -27.94 -3.10
N TYR A 229 8.77 -27.75 -2.93
CA TYR A 229 7.84 -28.76 -2.44
C TYR A 229 6.65 -28.96 -3.41
N PRO A 230 6.91 -29.50 -4.64
CA PRO A 230 5.90 -29.50 -5.71
C PRO A 230 4.66 -30.37 -5.43
N ASN A 231 4.78 -31.34 -4.52
CA ASN A 231 3.70 -32.27 -4.16
C ASN A 231 3.15 -32.03 -2.73
N ASP A 232 3.64 -31.03 -2.04
CA ASP A 232 3.22 -30.73 -0.66
C ASP A 232 3.10 -29.21 -0.47
N PHE A 233 1.93 -28.70 -0.84
CA PHE A 233 1.63 -27.27 -0.69
C PHE A 233 1.63 -26.81 0.78
N LYS A 234 1.39 -27.73 1.74
CA LYS A 234 1.41 -27.37 3.17
C LYS A 234 2.83 -27.05 3.63
N LEU A 235 3.80 -27.88 3.23
CA LEU A 235 5.21 -27.59 3.48
C LEU A 235 5.67 -26.35 2.70
N ALA A 236 5.19 -26.17 1.47
CA ALA A 236 5.49 -24.96 0.68
C ALA A 236 4.99 -23.68 1.41
N PHE A 237 3.77 -23.66 1.89
CA PHE A 237 3.21 -22.53 2.62
C PHE A 237 3.93 -22.25 3.95
N GLN A 238 4.31 -23.31 4.68
CA GLN A 238 5.12 -23.18 5.89
C GLN A 238 6.51 -22.59 5.59
N GLU A 239 7.16 -23.05 4.52
CA GLU A 239 8.48 -22.54 4.13
C GLU A 239 8.40 -21.08 3.66
N TYR A 240 7.38 -20.72 2.89
CA TYR A 240 7.10 -19.34 2.49
C TYR A 240 6.96 -18.42 3.71
N ASP A 241 6.10 -18.77 4.67
CA ASP A 241 5.89 -18.01 5.90
C ASP A 241 7.22 -17.90 6.68
N ARG A 242 7.87 -19.03 6.95
CA ARG A 242 9.11 -19.08 7.73
C ARG A 242 10.26 -18.26 7.11
N SER A 243 10.41 -18.31 5.79
CA SER A 243 11.53 -17.66 5.11
C SER A 243 11.33 -16.16 4.90
N PHE A 244 10.10 -15.73 4.67
CA PHE A 244 9.80 -14.33 4.34
C PHE A 244 9.36 -13.49 5.55
N ARG A 245 8.81 -14.10 6.60
CA ARG A 245 8.32 -13.40 7.80
C ARG A 245 9.36 -12.50 8.46
N PRO A 246 10.62 -12.90 8.68
CA PRO A 246 11.60 -12.02 9.31
C PRO A 246 11.83 -10.70 8.56
N ILE A 247 11.77 -10.75 7.23
CA ILE A 247 11.91 -9.55 6.38
C ILE A 247 10.69 -8.63 6.56
N THR A 248 9.49 -9.21 6.56
CA THR A 248 8.25 -8.43 6.72
C THR A 248 8.17 -7.76 8.08
N GLU A 249 8.49 -8.48 9.16
CA GLU A 249 8.48 -7.96 10.52
C GLU A 249 9.49 -6.82 10.71
N GLN A 250 10.68 -6.95 10.13
CA GLN A 250 11.68 -5.89 10.14
C GLN A 250 11.19 -4.62 9.44
N ILE A 251 10.61 -4.76 8.24
CA ILE A 251 10.12 -3.62 7.47
C ILE A 251 8.93 -2.96 8.19
N GLN A 252 8.02 -3.75 8.74
CA GLN A 252 6.90 -3.24 9.53
C GLN A 252 7.37 -2.50 10.79
N ALA A 253 8.39 -2.99 11.48
CA ALA A 253 8.97 -2.31 12.64
C ALA A 253 9.60 -0.98 12.24
N ASN A 254 10.40 -0.96 11.18
CA ASN A 254 11.06 0.25 10.67
C ASN A 254 10.04 1.32 10.23
N ALA A 255 8.90 0.92 9.65
CA ALA A 255 7.85 1.85 9.25
C ALA A 255 7.25 2.60 10.45
N ILE A 256 7.10 1.94 11.60
CA ILE A 256 6.62 2.57 12.83
C ILE A 256 7.70 3.48 13.43
N GLU A 257 8.93 3.00 13.52
CA GLU A 257 10.01 3.69 14.23
C GLU A 257 10.51 4.93 13.48
N PHE A 258 10.67 4.82 12.16
CA PHE A 258 11.29 5.87 11.36
C PHE A 258 10.35 6.47 10.31
N GLY A 259 9.55 5.64 9.63
CA GLY A 259 8.72 6.09 8.52
C GLY A 259 7.68 7.11 8.93
N MET A 260 7.05 6.91 10.07
CA MET A 260 6.02 7.84 10.56
C MET A 260 6.60 9.19 11.02
N GLU A 261 7.76 9.21 11.67
CA GLU A 261 8.39 10.48 12.06
C GLU A 261 8.85 11.28 10.84
N LEU A 262 9.29 10.59 9.79
CA LEU A 262 9.69 11.21 8.54
C LEU A 262 8.51 11.87 7.81
N VAL A 263 7.40 11.14 7.68
CA VAL A 263 6.22 11.56 6.89
C VAL A 263 5.29 12.45 7.71
N MET A 264 5.12 12.17 9.01
CA MET A 264 4.10 12.79 9.88
C MET A 264 4.67 13.24 11.23
N PRO A 265 5.56 14.22 11.26
CA PRO A 265 6.04 14.77 12.53
C PRO A 265 4.88 15.43 13.29
N ARG A 266 4.77 15.11 14.60
CA ARG A 266 3.63 15.53 15.44
C ARG A 266 3.89 16.82 16.24
N THR A 267 5.13 17.33 16.26
CA THR A 267 5.50 18.54 16.99
C THR A 267 6.37 19.45 16.14
N GLU A 268 6.41 20.74 16.49
CA GLU A 268 7.30 21.71 15.83
C GLU A 268 8.77 21.30 15.93
N GLU A 269 9.20 20.75 17.05
CA GLU A 269 10.57 20.28 17.25
C GLU A 269 10.88 19.06 16.35
N ALA A 270 9.91 18.15 16.15
CA ALA A 270 10.07 17.01 15.24
C ALA A 270 10.17 17.48 13.78
N ILE A 271 9.37 18.48 13.39
CA ILE A 271 9.43 19.11 12.06
C ILE A 271 10.82 19.73 11.84
N GLN A 272 11.31 20.53 12.80
CA GLN A 272 12.62 21.18 12.72
C GLN A 272 13.76 20.16 12.64
N ARG A 273 13.72 19.10 13.45
CA ARG A 273 14.72 18.03 13.47
C ARG A 273 14.79 17.30 12.15
N ARG A 274 13.63 16.93 11.59
CA ARG A 274 13.55 16.29 10.27
C ARG A 274 14.08 17.20 9.17
N ASN A 275 13.66 18.49 9.13
CA ASN A 275 14.10 19.44 8.12
C ASN A 275 15.62 19.65 8.14
N ALA A 276 16.24 19.62 9.31
CA ALA A 276 17.69 19.70 9.45
C ALA A 276 18.43 18.50 8.81
N GLN A 277 17.77 17.34 8.65
CA GLN A 277 18.36 16.16 7.99
C GLN A 277 18.32 16.26 6.45
N PHE A 278 17.37 16.99 5.88
CA PHE A 278 17.22 17.15 4.42
C PHE A 278 17.92 18.35 3.81
N GLY A 279 18.70 19.11 4.59
CA GLY A 279 19.29 20.37 4.14
C GLY A 279 18.25 21.50 4.02
N THR A 280 18.74 22.72 3.80
CA THR A 280 17.92 23.94 3.75
C THR A 280 16.83 23.82 2.68
N VAL A 281 15.61 23.54 3.11
CA VAL A 281 14.42 23.77 2.28
C VAL A 281 14.17 25.27 2.31
N GLU A 282 14.17 25.93 1.15
CA GLU A 282 13.75 27.32 1.04
C GLU A 282 12.32 27.47 1.63
N ARG A 283 12.16 28.48 2.48
CA ARG A 283 10.88 28.77 3.15
C ARG A 283 9.93 29.48 2.19
#